data_c159d8dcbe8c9e149de117c8f317e06b
#
_entry.id   c159d8dcbe8c9e149de117c8f317e06b
#
_cell.length_a   1.000
_cell.length_b   1.000
_cell.length_c   1.000
_cell.angle_alpha   90.00
_cell.angle_beta   90.00
_cell.angle_gamma   90.00
#
_symmetry.space_group_name_H-M   'P 1'
#
loop_
_entity.id
_entity.type
_entity.pdbx_description
1 polymer ?
#
loop_
_entity_poly.entity_id
_entity_poly.type
_entity_poly.pdbx_seq_one_letter_code
_entity_poly.pdbx_strand_id
1 'polypeptide(L)'
;MIGAGGYADNRWGAAASTGTGEVAIRTSTARSVILYMKMGLALPEALQEALRDLRDLRDPYAEYIALIGLDREGRHAGYTHRPNERYAYMTDAMTEPEEVKSIHISH
;
A
#
# COMPACT_ATOMS: atom_id res chain seq x y z
N MET A 1 -5.43 3.08 12.36
CA MET A 1 -6.15 4.35 12.19
C MET A 1 -6.67 4.46 10.77
N ILE A 2 -7.91 4.83 10.62
CA ILE A 2 -8.55 4.97 9.31
C ILE A 2 -7.83 6.05 8.50
N GLY A 3 -7.53 5.74 7.25
CA GLY A 3 -6.80 6.64 6.35
C GLY A 3 -5.29 6.50 6.41
N ALA A 4 -4.73 6.04 7.52
CA ALA A 4 -3.30 5.78 7.66
C ALA A 4 -3.00 4.30 7.48
N GLY A 5 -3.54 3.44 8.34
CA GLY A 5 -3.30 2.01 8.31
C GLY A 5 -4.23 1.24 7.36
N GLY A 6 -5.41 1.75 7.09
CA GLY A 6 -6.36 1.12 6.18
C GLY A 6 -7.39 2.11 5.68
N TYR A 7 -7.79 1.97 4.42
CA TYR A 7 -8.81 2.80 3.81
C TYR A 7 -9.41 2.09 2.59
N ALA A 8 -10.70 2.21 2.40
CA ALA A 8 -11.37 1.61 1.25
C ALA A 8 -12.46 2.54 0.71
N ASP A 9 -12.62 2.55 -0.60
CA ASP A 9 -13.67 3.30 -1.30
C ASP A 9 -14.10 2.46 -2.50
N ASN A 10 -15.36 2.07 -2.55
CA ASN A 10 -15.88 1.20 -3.61
C ASN A 10 -15.68 1.75 -5.02
N ARG A 11 -15.51 3.05 -5.16
CA ARG A 11 -15.26 3.66 -6.47
C ARG A 11 -13.86 3.40 -7.00
N TRP A 12 -12.89 3.15 -6.13
CA TRP A 12 -11.47 3.11 -6.49
C TRP A 12 -10.76 1.85 -6.04
N GLY A 13 -10.93 1.44 -4.79
CA GLY A 13 -10.27 0.28 -4.24
C GLY A 13 -9.98 0.39 -2.76
N ALA A 14 -8.99 -0.35 -2.31
CA ALA A 14 -8.61 -0.41 -0.91
C ALA A 14 -7.09 -0.45 -0.77
N ALA A 15 -6.61 0.02 0.36
CA ALA A 15 -5.19 -0.03 0.67
C ALA A 15 -4.98 -0.23 2.17
N ALA A 16 -3.88 -0.86 2.52
CA ALA A 16 -3.47 -1.03 3.90
C ALA A 16 -1.96 -0.87 4.03
N SER A 17 -1.52 -0.37 5.16
CA SER A 17 -0.10 -0.23 5.46
C SER A 17 0.25 -0.91 6.76
N THR A 18 1.47 -1.43 6.85
CA THR A 18 2.05 -1.98 8.07
C THR A 18 3.42 -1.38 8.29
N GLY A 19 3.87 -1.37 9.54
CA GLY A 19 5.18 -0.83 9.91
C GLY A 19 5.05 0.29 10.92
N THR A 20 5.85 1.35 10.76
CA THR A 20 5.85 2.47 11.69
C THR A 20 4.61 3.33 11.50
N GLY A 21 3.58 3.08 12.31
CA GLY A 21 2.27 3.72 12.17
C GLY A 21 2.28 5.23 12.27
N GLU A 22 3.16 5.78 13.09
CA GLU A 22 3.32 7.23 13.25
C GLU A 22 3.63 7.92 11.92
N VAL A 23 4.51 7.33 11.12
CA VAL A 23 4.88 7.86 9.81
C VAL A 23 3.70 7.77 8.86
N ALA A 24 2.98 6.65 8.87
CA ALA A 24 1.79 6.47 8.04
C ALA A 24 0.69 7.46 8.38
N ILE A 25 0.54 7.82 9.66
CA ILE A 25 -0.42 8.84 10.11
C ILE A 25 -0.08 10.21 9.51
N ARG A 26 1.19 10.58 9.52
CA ARG A 26 1.64 11.88 9.02
C ARG A 26 1.32 12.11 7.55
N THR A 27 1.30 11.05 6.74
CA THR A 27 1.02 11.14 5.30
C THR A 27 -0.38 10.64 4.94
N SER A 28 -1.15 10.13 5.90
CA SER A 28 -2.42 9.44 5.63
C SER A 28 -2.24 8.40 4.51
N THR A 29 -1.28 7.51 4.69
CA THR A 29 -0.71 6.67 3.64
C THR A 29 -1.77 5.86 2.87
N ALA A 30 -2.67 5.15 3.56
CA ALA A 30 -3.68 4.34 2.90
C ALA A 30 -4.67 5.21 2.10
N ARG A 31 -5.11 6.34 2.65
CA ARG A 31 -5.98 7.27 1.95
C ARG A 31 -5.27 7.88 0.74
N SER A 32 -3.97 8.14 0.85
CA SER A 32 -3.18 8.69 -0.26
C SER A 32 -3.19 7.76 -1.47
N VAL A 33 -3.07 6.45 -1.27
CA VAL A 33 -3.15 5.47 -2.36
C VAL A 33 -4.49 5.62 -3.10
N ILE A 34 -5.59 5.69 -2.36
CA ILE A 34 -6.93 5.84 -2.94
C ILE A 34 -7.05 7.18 -3.69
N LEU A 35 -6.53 8.26 -3.10
CA LEU A 35 -6.54 9.57 -3.75
C LEU A 35 -5.77 9.56 -5.07
N TYR A 36 -4.60 8.92 -5.11
CA TYR A 36 -3.81 8.83 -6.33
C TYR A 36 -4.53 8.02 -7.42
N MET A 37 -5.24 6.96 -7.05
CA MET A 37 -6.07 6.24 -8.01
C MET A 37 -7.22 7.11 -8.52
N LYS A 38 -7.83 7.89 -7.65
CA LYS A 38 -8.88 8.85 -8.03
C LYS A 38 -8.34 9.88 -9.03
N MET A 39 -7.09 10.27 -8.90
CA MET A 39 -6.43 11.22 -9.81
C MET A 39 -6.00 10.59 -11.13
N GLY A 40 -6.22 9.29 -11.32
CA GLY A 40 -5.95 8.61 -12.59
C GLY A 40 -4.75 7.69 -12.60
N LEU A 41 -4.03 7.53 -11.48
CA LEU A 41 -2.90 6.61 -11.40
C LEU A 41 -3.39 5.16 -11.29
N ALA A 42 -2.71 4.24 -11.96
CA ALA A 42 -2.95 2.82 -11.77
C ALA A 42 -2.47 2.39 -10.37
N LEU A 43 -2.96 1.25 -9.88
CA LEU A 43 -2.61 0.79 -8.54
C LEU A 43 -1.10 0.75 -8.26
N PRO A 44 -0.24 0.19 -9.13
CA PRO A 44 1.19 0.18 -8.86
C PRO A 44 1.79 1.58 -8.70
N GLU A 45 1.42 2.51 -9.57
CA GLU A 45 1.92 3.89 -9.49
C GLU A 45 1.40 4.60 -8.24
N ALA A 46 0.14 4.34 -7.86
CA ALA A 46 -0.45 4.92 -6.66
C ALA A 46 0.29 4.47 -5.40
N LEU A 47 0.63 3.19 -5.30
CA LEU A 47 1.39 2.65 -4.18
C LEU A 47 2.80 3.24 -4.13
N GLN A 48 3.45 3.38 -5.28
CA GLN A 48 4.79 3.96 -5.34
C GLN A 48 4.79 5.44 -4.93
N GLU A 49 3.79 6.20 -5.35
CA GLU A 49 3.68 7.61 -4.94
C GLU A 49 3.46 7.75 -3.44
N ALA A 50 2.64 6.87 -2.85
CA ALA A 50 2.43 6.88 -1.41
C ALA A 50 3.72 6.57 -0.64
N LEU A 51 4.52 5.62 -1.12
CA LEU A 51 5.84 5.35 -0.54
C LEU A 51 6.80 6.52 -0.72
N ARG A 52 6.72 7.21 -1.85
CA ARG A 52 7.55 8.39 -2.09
C ARG A 52 7.22 9.52 -1.12
N ASP A 53 5.94 9.70 -0.79
CA ASP A 53 5.53 10.68 0.22
C ASP A 53 6.17 10.38 1.58
N LEU A 54 6.22 9.09 1.95
CA LEU A 54 6.89 8.67 3.19
C LEU A 54 8.38 8.97 3.16
N ARG A 55 9.03 8.72 2.03
CA ARG A 55 10.44 9.04 1.85
C ARG A 55 10.71 10.55 1.99
N ASP A 56 9.81 11.35 1.44
CA ASP A 56 9.96 12.81 1.45
C ASP A 56 9.85 13.41 2.85
N LEU A 57 9.27 12.69 3.80
CA LEU A 57 9.30 13.08 5.22
C LEU A 57 10.71 13.03 5.81
N ARG A 58 11.60 12.25 5.19
CA ARG A 58 12.97 12.03 5.67
C ARG A 58 13.02 11.49 7.10
N ASP A 59 12.02 10.70 7.46
CA ASP A 59 11.97 10.04 8.76
C ASP A 59 12.77 8.74 8.68
N PRO A 60 13.69 8.47 9.61
CA PRO A 60 14.53 7.27 9.56
C PRO A 60 13.74 5.98 9.69
N TYR A 61 12.51 6.03 10.20
CA TYR A 61 11.66 4.86 10.37
C TYR A 61 10.73 4.61 9.18
N ALA A 62 10.73 5.45 8.16
CA ALA A 62 9.89 5.27 6.98
C ALA A 62 10.22 3.99 6.21
N GLU A 63 11.44 3.49 6.33
CA GLU A 63 11.88 2.24 5.67
C GLU A 63 11.18 0.99 6.20
N TYR A 64 10.45 1.11 7.31
CA TYR A 64 9.72 -0.01 7.90
C TYR A 64 8.26 -0.08 7.44
N ILE A 65 7.90 0.63 6.39
CA ILE A 65 6.54 0.64 5.87
C ILE A 65 6.40 -0.33 4.69
N ALA A 66 5.36 -1.16 4.75
CA ALA A 66 4.91 -1.98 3.64
C ALA A 66 3.47 -1.61 3.29
N LEU A 67 3.19 -1.50 1.99
CA LEU A 67 1.87 -1.16 1.48
C LEU A 67 1.33 -2.28 0.62
N ILE A 68 0.05 -2.57 0.78
CA ILE A 68 -0.68 -3.43 -0.14
C ILE A 68 -1.91 -2.68 -0.63
N GLY A 69 -2.36 -3.03 -1.82
CA GLY A 69 -3.52 -2.39 -2.40
C GLY A 69 -4.30 -3.33 -3.30
N LEU A 70 -5.57 -2.96 -3.48
CA LEU A 70 -6.52 -3.68 -4.33
C LEU A 70 -7.30 -2.61 -5.08
N ASP A 71 -7.37 -2.70 -6.41
CA ASP A 71 -8.18 -1.78 -7.18
C ASP A 71 -9.61 -2.32 -7.35
N ARG A 72 -10.49 -1.52 -7.92
CA ARG A 72 -11.90 -1.90 -8.09
C ARG A 72 -12.12 -3.04 -9.07
N GLU A 73 -11.11 -3.40 -9.85
CA GLU A 73 -11.16 -4.50 -10.82
C GLU A 73 -10.57 -5.80 -10.27
N GLY A 74 -10.16 -5.81 -9.00
CA GLY A 74 -9.61 -6.98 -8.35
C GLY A 74 -8.11 -7.18 -8.56
N ARG A 75 -7.42 -6.25 -9.19
CA ARG A 75 -5.97 -6.29 -9.31
C ARG A 75 -5.33 -5.90 -7.97
N HIS A 76 -4.28 -6.57 -7.60
CA HIS A 76 -3.61 -6.34 -6.32
C HIS A 76 -2.11 -6.15 -6.52
N ALA A 77 -1.46 -5.47 -5.58
CA ALA A 77 -0.02 -5.25 -5.58
C ALA A 77 0.46 -4.94 -4.18
N GLY A 78 1.74 -5.17 -3.94
CA GLY A 78 2.40 -4.80 -2.70
C GLY A 78 3.76 -4.18 -2.98
N TYR A 79 4.04 -3.10 -2.27
CA TYR A 79 5.32 -2.38 -2.34
C TYR A 79 5.82 -2.12 -0.94
N THR A 80 7.12 -2.13 -0.76
CA THR A 80 7.71 -2.02 0.57
C THR A 80 9.07 -1.36 0.51
N HIS A 81 9.44 -0.65 1.59
CA HIS A 81 10.80 -0.21 1.81
C HIS A 81 11.66 -1.29 2.46
N ARG A 82 11.05 -2.40 2.92
CA ARG A 82 11.79 -3.54 3.48
C ARG A 82 12.07 -4.58 2.41
N PRO A 83 13.27 -5.19 2.38
CA PRO A 83 13.50 -6.33 1.51
C PRO A 83 12.75 -7.58 2.00
N ASN A 84 12.41 -8.46 1.06
CA ASN A 84 11.83 -9.78 1.34
C ASN A 84 10.46 -9.80 2.03
N GLU A 85 9.70 -8.71 1.93
CA GLU A 85 8.32 -8.69 2.41
C GLU A 85 7.40 -9.43 1.45
N ARG A 86 6.35 -10.05 2.01
CA ARG A 86 5.34 -10.77 1.26
C ARG A 86 3.95 -10.36 1.71
N TYR A 87 2.99 -10.52 0.85
CA TYR A 87 1.59 -10.41 1.20
C TYR A 87 0.83 -11.62 0.66
N ALA A 88 -0.36 -11.87 1.19
CA ALA A 88 -1.20 -12.97 0.76
C ALA A 88 -2.50 -12.46 0.16
N TYR A 89 -3.05 -13.19 -0.79
CA TYR A 89 -4.37 -12.89 -1.33
C TYR A 89 -5.16 -14.17 -1.51
N MET A 90 -6.47 -14.03 -1.60
CA MET A 90 -7.37 -15.14 -1.82
C MET A 90 -8.59 -14.67 -2.61
N THR A 91 -9.02 -15.48 -3.57
CA THR A 91 -10.22 -15.24 -4.38
C THR A 91 -11.24 -16.33 -4.14
N ASP A 92 -12.47 -16.13 -4.62
CA ASP A 92 -13.55 -17.12 -4.49
C ASP A 92 -13.20 -18.47 -5.13
N ALA A 93 -12.33 -18.46 -6.13
CA ALA A 93 -11.93 -19.67 -6.87
C ALA A 93 -10.80 -20.42 -6.17
N MET A 94 -10.24 -19.90 -5.09
CA MET A 94 -9.10 -20.49 -4.40
C MET A 94 -9.53 -21.18 -3.12
N THR A 95 -8.85 -22.27 -2.78
CA THR A 95 -9.08 -22.99 -1.51
C THR A 95 -8.10 -22.59 -0.44
N GLU A 96 -6.95 -22.02 -0.81
CA GLU A 96 -5.91 -21.58 0.11
C GLU A 96 -5.40 -20.20 -0.33
N PRO A 97 -4.96 -19.33 0.60
CA PRO A 97 -4.33 -18.08 0.23
C PRO A 97 -3.00 -18.33 -0.48
N GLU A 98 -2.67 -17.45 -1.40
CA GLU A 98 -1.40 -17.46 -2.10
C GLU A 98 -0.52 -16.31 -1.61
N GLU A 99 0.74 -16.59 -1.31
CA GLU A 99 1.71 -15.57 -0.93
C GLU A 99 2.43 -15.03 -2.15
N VAL A 100 2.56 -13.72 -2.21
CA VAL A 100 3.23 -13.01 -3.29
C VAL A 100 4.29 -12.09 -2.69
N LYS A 101 5.45 -12.04 -3.32
CA LYS A 101 6.52 -11.15 -2.88
C LYS A 101 6.18 -9.70 -3.24
N SER A 102 6.27 -8.81 -2.26
CA SER A 102 6.12 -7.38 -2.48
C SER A 102 7.33 -6.82 -3.21
N ILE A 103 7.09 -5.79 -4.02
CA ILE A 103 8.16 -5.13 -4.75
C ILE A 103 8.91 -4.20 -3.79
N HIS A 104 10.23 -4.36 -3.71
CA HIS A 104 11.07 -3.54 -2.86
C HIS A 104 11.46 -2.25 -3.57
N ILE A 105 11.20 -1.13 -2.92
CA ILE A 105 11.58 0.20 -3.39
C ILE A 105 12.62 0.76 -2.43
N SER A 106 13.79 1.08 -2.93
CA SER A 106 14.86 1.67 -2.12
C SER A 106 14.45 3.02 -1.56
N HIS A 107 14.86 3.25 -0.34
CA HIS A 107 14.54 4.48 0.40
C HIS A 107 15.26 5.74 -0.14
#